data_accd48bedff6d47aa3f8ef29a94786aa
#
_entry.id   accd48bedff6d47aa3f8ef29a94786aa
#
_cell.length_a   1.000
_cell.length_b   1.000
_cell.length_c   1.000
_cell.angle_alpha   90.00
_cell.angle_beta   90.00
_cell.angle_gamma   90.00
#
_symmetry.space_group_name_H-M   'P 1'
#
loop_
_entity.id
_entity.type
_entity.pdbx_description
1 polymer ?
#
loop_
_entity_poly.entity_id
_entity_poly.type
_entity_poly.pdbx_seq_one_letter_code
_entity_poly.pdbx_strand_id
1 'polypeptide(L)'
;MTEIMNDHARLRDAVRDRKDLDKLSLTQIAAACGASGPAISSFLSGSYAGDNDKLAGKLQAWLDAQQAKERLRTMRPVVPGFVMTDTARTLMSIMESAQFDVDLAVIAGNAGTGKTMAAEAYQRQTNNVFMLTADPSMSSPQALLHELADLLGCNDKGVRRIRAIVRRLRGTDALLIIDEAQHLSVKAVEEVRAIHDQAKVGVVFVGNAPLNAKFDGLGRTAEFAQLFSRIGLRKKINKPRIKDMCALLAAWGIQSGDVEMAAKEIGRREGGLRSMTKVLRNATKISRVHNHEAIEVEDLKAAWAEHMTGEFPVIRVKAA
;
A
#
# COMPACT_ATOMS: atom_id res chain seq x y z
N MET A 1 2.96 -45.74 29.51
CA MET A 1 1.57 -45.42 29.17
C MET A 1 1.09 -44.15 29.84
N THR A 2 1.35 -43.87 31.09
CA THR A 2 0.85 -42.70 31.84
C THR A 2 1.45 -41.37 31.33
N GLU A 3 2.69 -41.34 30.87
CA GLU A 3 3.36 -40.14 30.33
C GLU A 3 2.77 -39.71 28.98
N ILE A 4 2.56 -40.63 28.05
CA ILE A 4 1.96 -40.36 26.73
C ILE A 4 0.52 -39.86 26.84
N MET A 5 -0.27 -40.42 27.80
CA MET A 5 -1.64 -39.93 28.06
C MET A 5 -1.64 -38.51 28.62
N ASN A 6 -0.60 -38.11 29.37
CA ASN A 6 -0.48 -36.77 29.93
C ASN A 6 -0.08 -35.73 28.83
N ASP A 7 0.74 -36.14 27.86
CA ASP A 7 1.13 -35.31 26.70
C ASP A 7 -0.03 -35.03 25.77
N HIS A 8 -0.88 -36.06 25.48
CA HIS A 8 -2.08 -35.83 24.67
C HIS A 8 -3.09 -34.93 25.37
N ALA A 9 -3.24 -35.00 26.70
CA ALA A 9 -4.13 -34.12 27.45
C ALA A 9 -3.67 -32.65 27.34
N ARG A 10 -2.39 -32.38 27.58
CA ARG A 10 -1.80 -31.03 27.40
C ARG A 10 -1.96 -30.49 25.99
N LEU A 11 -1.75 -31.35 24.99
CA LEU A 11 -1.94 -30.97 23.59
C LEU A 11 -3.40 -30.60 23.27
N ARG A 12 -4.38 -31.36 23.80
CA ARG A 12 -5.79 -31.05 23.63
C ARG A 12 -6.17 -29.69 24.17
N ASP A 13 -5.67 -29.34 25.35
CA ASP A 13 -5.91 -28.05 26.01
C ASP A 13 -5.26 -26.92 25.21
N ALA A 14 -4.01 -27.09 24.77
CA ALA A 14 -3.32 -26.11 23.93
C ALA A 14 -4.03 -25.85 22.60
N VAL A 15 -4.59 -26.90 21.98
CA VAL A 15 -5.37 -26.77 20.74
C VAL A 15 -6.69 -26.04 20.97
N ARG A 16 -7.39 -26.30 22.10
CA ARG A 16 -8.63 -25.60 22.48
C ARG A 16 -8.37 -24.13 22.73
N ASP A 17 -7.36 -23.82 23.55
CA ASP A 17 -6.97 -22.45 23.87
C ASP A 17 -6.65 -21.66 22.61
N ARG A 18 -5.85 -22.27 21.71
CA ARG A 18 -5.49 -21.61 20.45
C ARG A 18 -6.68 -21.43 19.51
N LYS A 19 -7.56 -22.43 19.43
CA LYS A 19 -8.81 -22.35 18.66
C LYS A 19 -9.67 -21.18 19.13
N ASP A 20 -9.83 -21.02 20.44
CA ASP A 20 -10.69 -19.99 21.02
C ASP A 20 -10.06 -18.60 20.91
N LEU A 21 -8.73 -18.48 21.12
CA LEU A 21 -7.97 -17.26 20.93
C LEU A 21 -8.09 -16.72 19.50
N ASP A 22 -7.90 -17.59 18.51
CA ASP A 22 -7.92 -17.21 17.08
C ASP A 22 -9.33 -17.27 16.48
N LYS A 23 -10.36 -17.65 17.26
CA LYS A 23 -11.75 -17.84 16.83
C LYS A 23 -11.87 -18.77 15.62
N LEU A 24 -11.10 -19.86 15.61
CA LEU A 24 -11.06 -20.81 14.51
C LEU A 24 -12.16 -21.88 14.65
N SER A 25 -12.74 -22.27 13.52
CA SER A 25 -13.61 -23.44 13.45
C SER A 25 -12.79 -24.74 13.39
N LEU A 26 -13.37 -25.86 13.86
CA LEU A 26 -12.73 -27.17 13.72
C LEU A 26 -12.48 -27.55 12.26
N THR A 27 -13.30 -27.09 11.35
CA THR A 27 -13.13 -27.30 9.90
C THR A 27 -11.87 -26.59 9.37
N GLN A 28 -11.59 -25.39 9.86
CA GLN A 28 -10.35 -24.64 9.48
C GLN A 28 -9.10 -25.33 10.02
N ILE A 29 -9.14 -25.80 11.27
CA ILE A 29 -8.03 -26.55 11.87
C ILE A 29 -7.82 -27.86 11.11
N ALA A 30 -8.91 -28.57 10.77
CA ALA A 30 -8.87 -29.82 10.03
C ALA A 30 -8.22 -29.65 8.65
N ALA A 31 -8.62 -28.61 7.92
CA ALA A 31 -8.03 -28.29 6.62
C ALA A 31 -6.51 -27.98 6.75
N ALA A 32 -6.12 -27.24 7.79
CA ALA A 32 -4.71 -26.90 8.04
C ALA A 32 -3.85 -28.10 8.44
N CYS A 33 -4.42 -29.07 9.17
CA CYS A 33 -3.74 -30.29 9.64
C CYS A 33 -3.80 -31.47 8.64
N GLY A 34 -4.57 -31.34 7.55
CA GLY A 34 -4.85 -32.48 6.66
C GLY A 34 -5.55 -33.64 7.40
N ALA A 35 -6.57 -33.30 8.20
CA ALA A 35 -7.40 -34.22 8.96
C ALA A 35 -8.88 -33.93 8.72
N SER A 36 -9.79 -34.76 9.25
CA SER A 36 -11.23 -34.47 9.20
C SER A 36 -11.70 -33.75 10.46
N GLY A 37 -12.69 -32.85 10.33
CA GLY A 37 -13.29 -32.15 11.47
C GLY A 37 -13.77 -33.07 12.58
N PRO A 38 -14.51 -34.16 12.27
CA PRO A 38 -14.94 -35.17 13.27
C PRO A 38 -13.77 -35.85 13.99
N ALA A 39 -12.66 -36.17 13.29
CA ALA A 39 -11.46 -36.74 13.90
C ALA A 39 -10.85 -35.81 14.95
N ILE A 40 -10.72 -34.51 14.62
CA ILE A 40 -10.22 -33.50 15.58
C ILE A 40 -11.17 -33.34 16.75
N SER A 41 -12.49 -33.27 16.50
CA SER A 41 -13.50 -33.18 17.56
C SER A 41 -13.40 -34.37 18.55
N SER A 42 -13.34 -35.60 18.02
CA SER A 42 -13.19 -36.80 18.83
C SER A 42 -11.86 -36.88 19.56
N PHE A 43 -10.76 -36.38 18.94
CA PHE A 43 -9.45 -36.29 19.61
C PHE A 43 -9.52 -35.32 20.79
N LEU A 44 -10.10 -34.13 20.58
CA LEU A 44 -10.23 -33.12 21.63
C LEU A 44 -11.12 -33.58 22.79
N SER A 45 -12.16 -34.39 22.52
CA SER A 45 -12.99 -35.00 23.57
C SER A 45 -12.34 -36.24 24.22
N GLY A 46 -11.25 -36.75 23.70
CA GLY A 46 -10.58 -37.96 24.21
C GLY A 46 -11.19 -39.27 23.73
N SER A 47 -12.13 -39.23 22.79
CA SER A 47 -12.88 -40.40 22.29
C SER A 47 -12.43 -40.85 20.89
N TYR A 48 -11.30 -40.35 20.38
CA TYR A 48 -10.81 -40.73 19.05
C TYR A 48 -10.32 -42.18 19.02
N ALA A 49 -10.96 -43.01 18.20
CA ALA A 49 -10.70 -44.45 18.09
C ALA A 49 -9.54 -44.79 17.09
N GLY A 50 -9.03 -43.81 16.36
CA GLY A 50 -7.97 -44.01 15.39
C GLY A 50 -6.58 -43.85 16.00
N ASP A 51 -5.56 -43.64 15.13
CA ASP A 51 -4.16 -43.42 15.50
C ASP A 51 -4.00 -42.03 16.17
N ASN A 52 -4.01 -42.05 17.51
CA ASN A 52 -3.90 -40.82 18.31
C ASN A 52 -2.52 -40.16 18.18
N ASP A 53 -1.43 -40.93 18.05
CA ASP A 53 -0.08 -40.39 17.96
C ASP A 53 0.12 -39.68 16.63
N LYS A 54 -0.38 -40.26 15.55
CA LYS A 54 -0.34 -39.64 14.23
C LYS A 54 -1.14 -38.33 14.17
N LEU A 55 -2.31 -38.30 14.79
CA LEU A 55 -3.14 -37.10 14.83
C LEU A 55 -2.55 -36.03 15.76
N ALA A 56 -2.01 -36.46 16.91
CA ALA A 56 -1.30 -35.59 17.83
C ALA A 56 -0.09 -34.91 17.16
N GLY A 57 0.72 -35.67 16.40
CA GLY A 57 1.84 -35.10 15.64
C GLY A 57 1.41 -34.02 14.64
N LYS A 58 0.29 -34.20 13.94
CA LYS A 58 -0.26 -33.20 13.03
C LYS A 58 -0.75 -31.94 13.76
N LEU A 59 -1.41 -32.10 14.90
CA LEU A 59 -1.90 -31.00 15.72
C LEU A 59 -0.76 -30.21 16.37
N GLN A 60 0.30 -30.91 16.81
CA GLN A 60 1.51 -30.28 17.34
C GLN A 60 2.20 -29.45 16.26
N ALA A 61 2.41 -30.00 15.07
CA ALA A 61 3.00 -29.24 13.95
C ALA A 61 2.16 -28.01 13.58
N TRP A 62 0.84 -28.11 13.66
CA TRP A 62 -0.03 -26.97 13.45
C TRP A 62 0.14 -25.90 14.55
N LEU A 63 0.19 -26.29 15.82
CA LEU A 63 0.44 -25.37 16.94
C LEU A 63 1.78 -24.68 16.81
N ASP A 64 2.83 -25.41 16.47
CA ASP A 64 4.17 -24.86 16.27
C ASP A 64 4.19 -23.84 15.12
N ALA A 65 3.47 -24.13 14.04
CA ALA A 65 3.30 -23.18 12.93
C ALA A 65 2.52 -21.92 13.35
N GLN A 66 1.48 -22.03 14.20
CA GLN A 66 0.75 -20.88 14.72
C GLN A 66 1.64 -20.05 15.67
N GLN A 67 2.42 -20.69 16.55
CA GLN A 67 3.36 -20.00 17.41
C GLN A 67 4.45 -19.28 16.62
N ALA A 68 5.02 -19.92 15.60
CA ALA A 68 5.98 -19.29 14.69
C ALA A 68 5.36 -18.07 13.98
N LYS A 69 4.12 -18.19 13.50
CA LYS A 69 3.39 -17.08 12.89
C LYS A 69 3.16 -15.92 13.87
N GLU A 70 2.86 -16.22 15.13
CA GLU A 70 2.66 -15.21 16.17
C GLU A 70 3.98 -14.52 16.54
N ARG A 71 5.07 -15.27 16.70
CA ARG A 71 6.43 -14.69 16.85
C ARG A 71 6.77 -13.75 15.71
N LEU A 72 6.49 -14.15 14.45
CA LEU A 72 6.69 -13.29 13.28
C LEU A 72 5.78 -12.05 13.31
N ARG A 73 4.56 -12.15 13.84
CA ARG A 73 3.64 -11.01 14.02
C ARG A 73 4.16 -10.03 15.06
N THR A 74 4.59 -10.53 16.22
CA THR A 74 5.15 -9.68 17.31
C THR A 74 6.47 -9.03 16.93
N MET A 75 7.24 -9.71 16.05
CA MET A 75 8.46 -9.15 15.45
C MET A 75 8.21 -8.15 14.33
N ARG A 76 6.97 -8.02 13.82
CA ARG A 76 6.70 -7.00 12.81
C ARG A 76 6.89 -5.62 13.41
N PRO A 77 7.75 -4.78 12.80
CA PRO A 77 7.88 -3.39 13.23
C PRO A 77 6.54 -2.69 13.06
N VAL A 78 6.18 -1.89 14.02
CA VAL A 78 5.06 -0.95 13.85
C VAL A 78 5.56 0.10 12.87
N VAL A 79 5.16 -0.05 11.61
CA VAL A 79 5.45 0.95 10.58
C VAL A 79 4.50 2.12 10.81
N PRO A 80 5.00 3.35 10.89
CA PRO A 80 4.13 4.51 10.96
C PRO A 80 3.10 4.48 9.82
N GLY A 81 1.86 4.83 10.13
CA GLY A 81 0.82 5.00 9.14
C GLY A 81 1.11 6.17 8.19
N PHE A 82 0.07 6.76 7.65
CA PHE A 82 0.23 7.97 6.84
C PHE A 82 0.80 9.13 7.67
N VAL A 83 1.90 9.71 7.20
CA VAL A 83 2.54 10.87 7.81
C VAL A 83 2.24 12.10 6.96
N MET A 84 1.62 13.11 7.55
CA MET A 84 1.33 14.38 6.88
C MET A 84 2.60 15.20 6.69
N THR A 85 3.29 14.97 5.57
CA THR A 85 4.45 15.75 5.16
C THR A 85 4.04 17.06 4.48
N ASP A 86 4.98 18.00 4.31
CA ASP A 86 4.72 19.24 3.56
C ASP A 86 4.35 18.95 2.10
N THR A 87 4.99 17.95 1.49
CA THR A 87 4.63 17.49 0.14
C THR A 87 3.22 16.89 0.13
N ALA A 88 2.87 16.02 1.09
CA ALA A 88 1.53 15.45 1.18
C ALA A 88 0.45 16.55 1.33
N ARG A 89 0.68 17.53 2.19
CA ARG A 89 -0.23 18.69 2.36
C ARG A 89 -0.42 19.46 1.06
N THR A 90 0.67 19.73 0.32
CA THR A 90 0.59 20.39 -0.98
C THR A 90 -0.21 19.57 -2.00
N LEU A 91 -0.01 18.24 -2.03
CA LEU A 91 -0.73 17.37 -2.96
C LEU A 91 -2.21 17.28 -2.62
N MET A 92 -2.55 17.18 -1.35
CA MET A 92 -3.94 17.15 -0.89
C MET A 92 -4.65 18.48 -1.19
N SER A 93 -4.00 19.64 -1.03
CA SER A 93 -4.54 20.93 -1.42
C SER A 93 -4.82 21.02 -2.93
N ILE A 94 -3.98 20.42 -3.78
CA ILE A 94 -4.26 20.34 -5.23
C ILE A 94 -5.48 19.46 -5.51
N MET A 95 -5.63 18.33 -4.81
CA MET A 95 -6.80 17.45 -4.94
C MET A 95 -8.07 18.15 -4.47
N GLU A 96 -7.99 18.90 -3.38
CA GLU A 96 -9.07 19.72 -2.84
C GLU A 96 -9.52 20.79 -3.85
N SER A 97 -8.58 21.57 -4.38
CA SER A 97 -8.91 22.56 -5.42
C SER A 97 -9.52 21.90 -6.65
N ALA A 98 -8.95 20.78 -7.13
CA ALA A 98 -9.50 20.08 -8.29
C ALA A 98 -10.94 19.58 -8.03
N GLN A 99 -11.26 19.15 -6.80
CA GLN A 99 -12.59 18.69 -6.44
C GLN A 99 -13.61 19.84 -6.40
N PHE A 100 -13.29 20.92 -5.68
CA PHE A 100 -14.26 21.98 -5.40
C PHE A 100 -14.35 23.03 -6.52
N ASP A 101 -13.24 23.29 -7.23
CA ASP A 101 -13.23 24.19 -8.40
C ASP A 101 -13.63 23.48 -9.70
N VAL A 102 -13.88 22.17 -9.64
CA VAL A 102 -14.20 21.32 -10.80
C VAL A 102 -13.12 21.47 -11.87
N ASP A 103 -11.88 21.16 -11.50
CA ASP A 103 -10.72 21.35 -12.37
C ASP A 103 -10.01 20.04 -12.72
N LEU A 104 -9.17 20.06 -13.75
CA LEU A 104 -8.23 19.00 -14.10
C LEU A 104 -6.87 19.30 -13.52
N ALA A 105 -6.31 18.38 -12.75
CA ALA A 105 -4.96 18.50 -12.22
C ALA A 105 -4.05 17.35 -12.64
N VAL A 106 -2.76 17.63 -12.73
CA VAL A 106 -1.70 16.64 -13.02
C VAL A 106 -0.64 16.70 -11.94
N ILE A 107 -0.43 15.59 -11.25
CA ILE A 107 0.60 15.39 -10.24
C ILE A 107 1.58 14.35 -10.76
N ALA A 108 2.77 14.75 -11.16
CA ALA A 108 3.75 13.85 -11.71
C ALA A 108 5.11 13.98 -11.01
N GLY A 109 5.89 12.91 -11.05
CA GLY A 109 7.25 12.93 -10.47
C GLY A 109 7.79 11.56 -10.16
N ASN A 110 9.00 11.51 -9.62
CA ASN A 110 9.70 10.25 -9.40
C ASN A 110 8.97 9.33 -8.40
N ALA A 111 9.24 8.03 -8.50
CA ALA A 111 8.74 7.05 -7.54
C ALA A 111 9.20 7.36 -6.10
N GLY A 112 8.38 7.01 -5.11
CA GLY A 112 8.73 7.18 -3.71
C GLY A 112 8.66 8.60 -3.17
N THR A 113 8.01 9.53 -3.86
CA THR A 113 7.78 10.92 -3.39
C THR A 113 6.49 11.10 -2.58
N GLY A 114 5.74 10.02 -2.33
CA GLY A 114 4.53 10.04 -1.49
C GLY A 114 3.22 10.33 -2.21
N LYS A 115 3.19 10.40 -3.55
CA LYS A 115 1.99 10.74 -4.34
C LYS A 115 0.79 9.84 -4.06
N THR A 116 0.95 8.54 -4.23
CA THR A 116 -0.09 7.53 -3.97
C THR A 116 -0.59 7.59 -2.53
N MET A 117 0.33 7.69 -1.56
CA MET A 117 -0.03 7.79 -0.14
C MET A 117 -0.86 9.03 0.18
N ALA A 118 -0.54 10.17 -0.46
CA ALA A 118 -1.32 11.39 -0.30
C ALA A 118 -2.72 11.25 -0.94
N ALA A 119 -2.82 10.63 -2.11
CA ALA A 119 -4.09 10.37 -2.80
C ALA A 119 -4.99 9.43 -1.99
N GLU A 120 -4.44 8.32 -1.48
CA GLU A 120 -5.17 7.40 -0.59
C GLU A 120 -5.60 8.07 0.72
N ALA A 121 -4.75 8.93 1.29
CA ALA A 121 -5.09 9.67 2.50
C ALA A 121 -6.22 10.66 2.24
N TYR A 122 -6.18 11.37 1.12
CA TYR A 122 -7.26 12.28 0.70
C TYR A 122 -8.58 11.53 0.50
N GLN A 123 -8.56 10.39 -0.20
CA GLN A 123 -9.73 9.54 -0.38
C GLN A 123 -10.36 9.07 0.94
N ARG A 124 -9.51 8.72 1.94
CA ARG A 124 -10.02 8.28 3.26
C ARG A 124 -10.65 9.41 4.09
N GLN A 125 -10.24 10.66 3.86
CA GLN A 125 -10.65 11.83 4.66
C GLN A 125 -11.76 12.63 4.02
N THR A 126 -12.02 12.43 2.72
CA THR A 126 -12.94 13.25 1.95
C THR A 126 -13.99 12.38 1.25
N ASN A 127 -15.23 12.82 1.30
CA ASN A 127 -16.33 12.12 0.66
C ASN A 127 -16.31 12.28 -0.87
N ASN A 128 -16.94 11.34 -1.57
CA ASN A 128 -17.10 11.34 -3.03
C ASN A 128 -15.77 11.37 -3.80
N VAL A 129 -14.72 10.81 -3.23
CA VAL A 129 -13.43 10.64 -3.88
C VAL A 129 -13.29 9.18 -4.37
N PHE A 130 -13.15 9.01 -5.67
CA PHE A 130 -12.99 7.71 -6.32
C PHE A 130 -11.59 7.62 -6.89
N MET A 131 -10.83 6.62 -6.46
CA MET A 131 -9.45 6.42 -6.88
C MET A 131 -9.32 5.12 -7.66
N LEU A 132 -8.77 5.21 -8.87
CA LEU A 132 -8.44 4.10 -9.74
C LEU A 132 -6.93 4.08 -9.97
N THR A 133 -6.28 2.95 -9.74
CA THR A 133 -4.88 2.75 -10.10
C THR A 133 -4.81 2.11 -11.48
N ALA A 134 -4.33 2.85 -12.46
CA ALA A 134 -4.20 2.37 -13.82
C ALA A 134 -3.02 1.40 -13.97
N ASP A 135 -3.21 0.38 -14.76
CA ASP A 135 -2.18 -0.57 -15.17
C ASP A 135 -2.11 -0.70 -16.70
N PRO A 136 -1.13 -1.43 -17.26
CA PRO A 136 -1.00 -1.58 -18.72
C PRO A 136 -2.22 -2.17 -19.43
N SER A 137 -3.06 -2.96 -18.74
CA SER A 137 -4.27 -3.54 -19.31
C SER A 137 -5.36 -2.48 -19.58
N MET A 138 -5.32 -1.38 -18.81
CA MET A 138 -6.24 -0.24 -18.93
C MET A 138 -5.82 0.80 -19.97
N SER A 139 -4.88 0.47 -20.85
CA SER A 139 -4.39 1.42 -21.86
C SER A 139 -5.47 1.82 -22.88
N SER A 140 -6.46 0.99 -23.13
CA SER A 140 -7.57 1.31 -24.04
C SER A 140 -8.69 2.08 -23.34
N PRO A 141 -9.42 2.96 -24.06
CA PRO A 141 -10.59 3.66 -23.52
C PRO A 141 -11.65 2.71 -22.95
N GLN A 142 -11.91 1.59 -23.64
CA GLN A 142 -12.93 0.63 -23.23
C GLN A 142 -12.57 -0.06 -21.91
N ALA A 143 -11.30 -0.46 -21.76
CA ALA A 143 -10.82 -1.10 -20.54
C ALA A 143 -10.90 -0.13 -19.36
N LEU A 144 -10.42 1.13 -19.52
CA LEU A 144 -10.53 2.16 -18.51
C LEU A 144 -11.97 2.43 -18.09
N LEU A 145 -12.89 2.60 -19.06
CA LEU A 145 -14.30 2.85 -18.76
C LEU A 145 -14.98 1.65 -18.08
N HIS A 146 -14.47 0.42 -18.30
CA HIS A 146 -14.93 -0.76 -17.59
C HIS A 146 -14.60 -0.65 -16.09
N GLU A 147 -13.34 -0.44 -15.80
CA GLU A 147 -12.87 -0.32 -14.40
C GLU A 147 -13.49 0.86 -13.67
N LEU A 148 -13.67 2.02 -14.35
CA LEU A 148 -14.37 3.17 -13.77
C LEU A 148 -15.84 2.87 -13.49
N ALA A 149 -16.52 2.14 -14.38
CA ALA A 149 -17.91 1.75 -14.17
C ALA A 149 -18.06 0.81 -12.98
N ASP A 150 -17.18 -0.17 -12.86
CA ASP A 150 -17.16 -1.11 -11.74
C ASP A 150 -16.87 -0.40 -10.41
N LEU A 151 -15.87 0.49 -10.38
CA LEU A 151 -15.56 1.32 -9.22
C LEU A 151 -16.75 2.17 -8.76
N LEU A 152 -17.56 2.66 -9.70
CA LEU A 152 -18.72 3.53 -9.45
C LEU A 152 -20.03 2.75 -9.26
N GLY A 153 -19.99 1.40 -9.37
CA GLY A 153 -21.18 0.55 -9.27
C GLY A 153 -22.14 0.69 -10.45
N CYS A 154 -21.63 0.99 -11.66
CA CYS A 154 -22.43 1.13 -12.88
C CYS A 154 -22.42 -0.19 -13.66
N ASN A 155 -23.61 -0.76 -13.95
CA ASN A 155 -23.75 -2.06 -14.63
C ASN A 155 -23.99 -1.94 -16.15
N ASP A 156 -24.01 -0.73 -16.72
CA ASP A 156 -24.26 -0.49 -18.12
C ASP A 156 -23.09 -0.96 -19.01
N LYS A 157 -23.41 -1.45 -20.24
CA LYS A 157 -22.42 -1.98 -21.18
C LYS A 157 -22.32 -1.12 -22.45
N GLY A 158 -21.20 -1.23 -23.16
CA GLY A 158 -20.96 -0.57 -24.44
C GLY A 158 -21.05 0.96 -24.32
N VAL A 159 -21.65 1.60 -25.33
CA VAL A 159 -21.79 3.07 -25.39
C VAL A 159 -22.65 3.68 -24.27
N ARG A 160 -23.46 2.89 -23.57
CA ARG A 160 -24.23 3.36 -22.43
C ARG A 160 -23.38 3.56 -21.18
N ARG A 161 -22.23 2.91 -21.10
CA ARG A 161 -21.35 2.92 -19.93
C ARG A 161 -20.88 4.33 -19.58
N ILE A 162 -20.38 5.10 -20.54
CA ILE A 162 -19.95 6.48 -20.28
C ILE A 162 -21.10 7.36 -19.76
N ARG A 163 -22.31 7.18 -20.33
CA ARG A 163 -23.49 7.93 -19.88
C ARG A 163 -23.90 7.56 -18.46
N ALA A 164 -23.75 6.29 -18.07
CA ALA A 164 -24.01 5.83 -16.70
C ALA A 164 -23.00 6.42 -15.72
N ILE A 165 -21.71 6.42 -16.06
CA ILE A 165 -20.65 7.05 -15.27
C ILE A 165 -20.95 8.54 -15.08
N VAL A 166 -21.22 9.28 -16.16
CA VAL A 166 -21.55 10.70 -16.11
C VAL A 166 -22.78 10.97 -15.24
N ARG A 167 -23.86 10.19 -15.39
CA ARG A 167 -25.07 10.31 -14.59
C ARG A 167 -24.80 10.02 -13.11
N ARG A 168 -23.96 9.03 -12.79
CA ARG A 168 -23.60 8.66 -11.43
C ARG A 168 -22.78 9.73 -10.70
N LEU A 169 -21.95 10.47 -11.43
CA LEU A 169 -21.06 11.47 -10.88
C LEU A 169 -21.68 12.88 -10.84
N ARG A 170 -22.59 13.21 -11.76
CA ARG A 170 -23.14 14.54 -11.90
C ARG A 170 -23.83 15.03 -10.62
N GLY A 171 -23.44 16.23 -10.16
CA GLY A 171 -24.02 16.88 -8.97
C GLY A 171 -23.62 16.23 -7.64
N THR A 172 -22.51 15.50 -7.62
CA THR A 172 -22.01 14.83 -6.40
C THR A 172 -20.76 15.47 -5.82
N ASP A 173 -20.25 16.56 -6.42
CA ASP A 173 -18.95 17.18 -6.08
C ASP A 173 -17.83 16.14 -5.99
N ALA A 174 -17.84 15.18 -6.91
CA ALA A 174 -16.91 14.07 -6.90
C ALA A 174 -15.51 14.46 -7.40
N LEU A 175 -14.51 13.74 -6.91
CA LEU A 175 -13.17 13.74 -7.46
C LEU A 175 -12.83 12.35 -8.01
N LEU A 176 -12.39 12.29 -9.26
CA LEU A 176 -11.76 11.11 -9.83
C LEU A 176 -10.24 11.25 -9.73
N ILE A 177 -9.59 10.35 -9.01
CA ILE A 177 -8.12 10.24 -8.95
C ILE A 177 -7.71 9.03 -9.79
N ILE A 178 -6.89 9.27 -10.82
CA ILE A 178 -6.32 8.19 -11.63
C ILE A 178 -4.83 8.10 -11.29
N ASP A 179 -4.46 7.14 -10.46
CA ASP A 179 -3.05 6.88 -10.13
C ASP A 179 -2.39 6.01 -11.20
N GLU A 180 -1.06 6.06 -11.30
CA GLU A 180 -0.23 5.41 -12.33
C GLU A 180 -0.71 5.76 -13.77
N ALA A 181 -1.23 6.98 -13.95
CA ALA A 181 -1.85 7.44 -15.19
C ALA A 181 -0.93 7.45 -16.43
N GLN A 182 0.38 7.24 -16.28
CA GLN A 182 1.28 7.03 -17.42
C GLN A 182 0.94 5.79 -18.24
N HIS A 183 0.20 4.81 -17.66
CA HIS A 183 -0.24 3.61 -18.37
C HIS A 183 -1.41 3.86 -19.33
N LEU A 184 -2.17 4.93 -19.13
CA LEU A 184 -3.29 5.28 -20.01
C LEU A 184 -2.80 5.74 -21.39
N SER A 185 -3.50 5.36 -22.45
CA SER A 185 -3.32 5.98 -23.76
C SER A 185 -3.88 7.41 -23.76
N VAL A 186 -3.48 8.18 -24.77
CA VAL A 186 -4.01 9.53 -24.98
C VAL A 186 -5.52 9.51 -25.14
N LYS A 187 -6.06 8.54 -25.89
CA LYS A 187 -7.50 8.36 -26.09
C LYS A 187 -8.23 8.04 -24.76
N ALA A 188 -7.61 7.25 -23.89
CA ALA A 188 -8.18 6.98 -22.56
C ALA A 188 -8.21 8.23 -21.67
N VAL A 189 -7.17 9.07 -21.72
CA VAL A 189 -7.15 10.36 -21.03
C VAL A 189 -8.25 11.29 -21.55
N GLU A 190 -8.50 11.32 -22.85
CA GLU A 190 -9.59 12.10 -23.46
C GLU A 190 -10.98 11.63 -22.99
N GLU A 191 -11.20 10.33 -22.79
CA GLU A 191 -12.46 9.84 -22.22
C GLU A 191 -12.67 10.34 -20.78
N VAL A 192 -11.61 10.36 -19.96
CA VAL A 192 -11.69 10.93 -18.60
C VAL A 192 -11.99 12.41 -18.66
N ARG A 193 -11.37 13.15 -19.58
CA ARG A 193 -11.69 14.57 -19.81
C ARG A 193 -13.15 14.75 -20.22
N ALA A 194 -13.67 13.90 -21.11
CA ALA A 194 -15.08 13.98 -21.53
C ALA A 194 -16.04 13.72 -20.35
N ILE A 195 -15.67 12.82 -19.41
CA ILE A 195 -16.43 12.60 -18.18
C ILE A 195 -16.38 13.86 -17.31
N HIS A 196 -15.20 14.45 -17.09
CA HIS A 196 -15.06 15.73 -16.37
C HIS A 196 -15.96 16.83 -16.93
N ASP A 197 -15.89 17.07 -18.26
CA ASP A 197 -16.66 18.11 -18.92
C ASP A 197 -18.17 17.89 -18.80
N GLN A 198 -18.63 16.63 -18.92
CA GLN A 198 -20.05 16.29 -18.93
C GLN A 198 -20.65 16.16 -17.53
N ALA A 199 -19.91 15.57 -16.59
CA ALA A 199 -20.37 15.35 -15.22
C ALA A 199 -20.13 16.56 -14.30
N LYS A 200 -19.24 17.47 -14.67
CA LYS A 200 -18.79 18.60 -13.87
C LYS A 200 -18.21 18.14 -12.53
N VAL A 201 -17.18 17.32 -12.60
CA VAL A 201 -16.46 16.75 -11.44
C VAL A 201 -14.97 16.98 -11.58
N GLY A 202 -14.25 17.07 -10.46
CA GLY A 202 -12.80 17.20 -10.45
C GLY A 202 -12.11 15.95 -10.95
N VAL A 203 -10.94 16.11 -11.59
CA VAL A 203 -10.09 14.97 -11.99
C VAL A 203 -8.63 15.25 -11.66
N VAL A 204 -7.95 14.28 -11.07
CA VAL A 204 -6.49 14.35 -10.81
C VAL A 204 -5.79 13.15 -11.43
N PHE A 205 -4.91 13.41 -12.37
CA PHE A 205 -3.99 12.40 -12.90
C PHE A 205 -2.71 12.38 -12.06
N VAL A 206 -2.42 11.24 -11.45
CA VAL A 206 -1.21 11.02 -10.65
C VAL A 206 -0.32 10.02 -11.36
N GLY A 207 1.00 10.24 -11.38
CA GLY A 207 1.90 9.27 -12.02
C GLY A 207 3.37 9.64 -11.95
N ASN A 208 4.17 8.89 -12.68
CA ASN A 208 5.62 9.04 -12.75
C ASN A 208 6.05 10.09 -13.79
N ALA A 209 7.37 10.34 -13.90
CA ALA A 209 7.92 11.34 -14.82
C ALA A 209 7.44 11.22 -16.30
N PRO A 210 7.24 10.01 -16.88
CA PRO A 210 6.64 9.85 -18.20
C PRO A 210 5.26 10.48 -18.37
N LEU A 211 4.48 10.62 -17.27
CA LEU A 211 3.20 11.31 -17.33
C LEU A 211 3.35 12.77 -17.73
N ASN A 212 4.33 13.48 -17.17
CA ASN A 212 4.62 14.86 -17.58
C ASN A 212 4.97 14.95 -19.07
N ALA A 213 5.88 14.08 -19.55
CA ALA A 213 6.26 14.07 -20.96
C ALA A 213 5.05 13.83 -21.88
N LYS A 214 4.14 12.95 -21.46
CA LYS A 214 2.89 12.71 -22.17
C LYS A 214 2.04 13.98 -22.27
N PHE A 215 1.78 14.65 -21.15
CA PHE A 215 0.98 15.88 -21.14
C PHE A 215 1.70 17.07 -21.81
N ASP A 216 3.01 17.21 -21.67
CA ASP A 216 3.80 18.24 -22.36
C ASP A 216 3.84 17.99 -23.88
N GLY A 217 3.91 16.73 -24.30
CA GLY A 217 3.83 16.33 -25.71
C GLY A 217 2.46 16.61 -26.34
N LEU A 218 1.39 16.38 -25.60
CA LEU A 218 0.02 16.64 -26.04
C LEU A 218 -0.23 18.13 -26.33
N GLY A 219 0.36 19.05 -25.54
CA GLY A 219 0.21 20.46 -25.77
C GLY A 219 0.85 20.98 -27.06
N ARG A 220 1.67 20.17 -27.73
CA ARG A 220 2.35 20.54 -29.00
C ARG A 220 1.56 20.13 -30.25
N THR A 221 0.51 19.33 -30.10
CA THR A 221 -0.33 18.89 -31.22
C THR A 221 -1.69 19.56 -31.13
N ALA A 222 -2.18 20.10 -32.24
CA ALA A 222 -3.49 20.79 -32.30
C ALA A 222 -4.65 19.92 -31.83
N GLU A 223 -4.56 18.62 -32.05
CA GLU A 223 -5.57 17.62 -31.67
C GLU A 223 -5.79 17.55 -30.16
N PHE A 224 -4.78 17.83 -29.35
CA PHE A 224 -4.85 17.74 -27.90
C PHE A 224 -4.68 19.07 -27.16
N ALA A 225 -4.62 20.18 -27.91
CA ALA A 225 -4.55 21.52 -27.31
C ALA A 225 -5.73 21.81 -26.37
N GLN A 226 -6.90 21.24 -26.65
CA GLN A 226 -8.09 21.36 -25.79
C GLN A 226 -7.92 20.67 -24.44
N LEU A 227 -7.32 19.46 -24.40
CA LEU A 227 -6.98 18.79 -23.14
C LEU A 227 -6.01 19.63 -22.33
N PHE A 228 -4.96 20.12 -23.00
CA PHE A 228 -3.92 20.91 -22.35
C PHE A 228 -4.44 22.20 -21.73
N SER A 229 -5.37 22.89 -22.42
CA SER A 229 -5.98 24.14 -21.94
C SER A 229 -6.91 23.96 -20.72
N ARG A 230 -7.39 22.71 -20.48
CA ARG A 230 -8.28 22.39 -19.37
C ARG A 230 -7.52 22.00 -18.09
N ILE A 231 -6.20 21.82 -18.16
CA ILE A 231 -5.41 21.48 -16.97
C ILE A 231 -5.07 22.77 -16.23
N GLY A 232 -5.81 23.05 -15.16
CA GLY A 232 -5.60 24.21 -14.31
C GLY A 232 -4.40 24.09 -13.39
N LEU A 233 -4.14 22.90 -12.84
CA LEU A 233 -3.10 22.69 -11.85
C LEU A 233 -2.10 21.62 -12.28
N ARG A 234 -0.81 21.94 -12.18
CA ARG A 234 0.29 21.00 -12.46
C ARG A 234 1.33 21.02 -11.36
N LYS A 235 1.66 19.85 -10.86
CA LYS A 235 2.69 19.69 -9.85
C LYS A 235 3.70 18.63 -10.25
N LYS A 236 4.97 19.03 -10.31
CA LYS A 236 6.10 18.12 -10.51
C LYS A 236 6.88 17.95 -9.21
N ILE A 237 7.12 16.68 -8.83
CA ILE A 237 7.87 16.33 -7.63
C ILE A 237 8.97 15.36 -8.00
N ASN A 238 10.19 15.87 -8.13
CA ASN A 238 11.33 15.06 -8.58
C ASN A 238 11.97 14.27 -7.43
N LYS A 239 12.04 14.86 -6.23
CA LYS A 239 12.69 14.25 -5.06
C LYS A 239 11.92 14.60 -3.78
N PRO A 240 11.95 13.76 -2.76
CA PRO A 240 11.45 14.12 -1.44
C PRO A 240 12.21 15.33 -0.89
N ARG A 241 11.51 16.18 -0.17
CA ARG A 241 12.13 17.31 0.53
C ARG A 241 12.78 16.82 1.82
N ILE A 242 13.80 17.51 2.30
CA ILE A 242 14.43 17.19 3.60
C ILE A 242 13.39 17.20 4.72
N LYS A 243 12.48 18.18 4.74
CA LYS A 243 11.39 18.27 5.72
C LYS A 243 10.47 17.05 5.70
N ASP A 244 10.19 16.49 4.52
CA ASP A 244 9.37 15.27 4.40
C ASP A 244 10.09 14.06 5.01
N MET A 245 11.40 13.94 4.77
CA MET A 245 12.22 12.88 5.37
C MET A 245 12.31 13.03 6.88
N CYS A 246 12.51 14.26 7.40
CA CYS A 246 12.50 14.52 8.84
C CYS A 246 11.16 14.15 9.48
N ALA A 247 10.04 14.55 8.87
CA ALA A 247 8.70 14.21 9.39
C ALA A 247 8.47 12.69 9.44
N LEU A 248 8.92 11.98 8.40
CA LEU A 248 8.82 10.52 8.38
C LEU A 248 9.71 9.88 9.44
N LEU A 249 10.96 10.34 9.59
CA LEU A 249 11.90 9.84 10.61
C LEU A 249 11.39 10.10 12.03
N ALA A 250 10.82 11.28 12.27
CA ALA A 250 10.19 11.60 13.56
C ALA A 250 9.05 10.61 13.89
N ALA A 251 8.25 10.20 12.89
CA ALA A 251 7.22 9.19 13.08
C ALA A 251 7.79 7.78 13.38
N TRP A 252 9.04 7.52 13.01
CA TRP A 252 9.80 6.32 13.39
C TRP A 252 10.50 6.48 14.75
N GLY A 253 10.38 7.62 15.45
CA GLY A 253 11.10 7.93 16.68
C GLY A 253 12.57 8.30 16.47
N ILE A 254 13.01 8.58 15.24
CA ILE A 254 14.38 8.94 14.89
C ILE A 254 14.44 10.44 14.64
N GLN A 255 15.08 11.21 15.54
CA GLN A 255 15.08 12.67 15.47
C GLN A 255 16.46 13.31 15.36
N SER A 256 17.53 12.56 15.61
CA SER A 256 18.91 13.08 15.59
C SER A 256 19.93 11.95 15.44
N GLY A 257 21.18 12.30 15.20
CA GLY A 257 22.32 11.41 15.17
C GLY A 257 22.61 10.80 13.79
N ASP A 258 23.53 9.84 13.79
CA ASP A 258 24.06 9.20 12.59
C ASP A 258 23.01 8.40 11.82
N VAL A 259 22.05 7.79 12.54
CA VAL A 259 20.93 7.04 11.97
C VAL A 259 20.04 7.96 11.15
N GLU A 260 19.72 9.16 11.67
CA GLU A 260 18.94 10.15 10.93
C GLU A 260 19.67 10.60 9.65
N MET A 261 20.96 10.87 9.76
CA MET A 261 21.79 11.27 8.60
C MET A 261 21.84 10.17 7.55
N ALA A 262 22.12 8.94 7.96
CA ALA A 262 22.15 7.78 7.06
C ALA A 262 20.80 7.57 6.36
N ALA A 263 19.70 7.62 7.10
CA ALA A 263 18.36 7.44 6.55
C ALA A 263 17.98 8.55 5.55
N LYS A 264 18.40 9.80 5.81
CA LYS A 264 18.21 10.92 4.85
C LYS A 264 18.98 10.69 3.56
N GLU A 265 20.23 10.19 3.64
CA GLU A 265 21.00 9.86 2.43
C GLU A 265 20.33 8.73 1.63
N ILE A 266 19.74 7.72 2.28
CA ILE A 266 18.92 6.71 1.63
C ILE A 266 17.72 7.36 0.93
N GLY A 267 17.01 8.26 1.59
CA GLY A 267 15.86 8.97 1.06
C GLY A 267 16.15 9.90 -0.12
N ARG A 268 17.38 10.35 -0.29
CA ARG A 268 17.83 11.15 -1.44
C ARG A 268 18.10 10.33 -2.70
N ARG A 269 18.28 9.02 -2.56
CA ARG A 269 18.53 8.11 -3.67
C ARG A 269 17.22 7.71 -4.39
N GLU A 270 17.36 6.95 -5.43
CA GLU A 270 16.23 6.39 -6.18
C GLU A 270 15.30 5.61 -5.25
N GLY A 271 14.00 5.76 -5.48
CA GLY A 271 12.97 5.20 -4.59
C GLY A 271 12.59 6.08 -3.39
N GLY A 272 13.36 7.12 -3.06
CA GLY A 272 12.97 8.19 -2.13
C GLY A 272 12.47 7.69 -0.77
N LEU A 273 11.32 8.22 -0.31
CA LEU A 273 10.70 7.85 0.97
C LEU A 273 10.31 6.37 1.02
N ARG A 274 9.98 5.74 -0.12
CA ARG A 274 9.66 4.31 -0.20
C ARG A 274 10.86 3.45 0.16
N SER A 275 12.04 3.74 -0.41
CA SER A 275 13.30 3.05 -0.09
C SER A 275 13.70 3.29 1.36
N MET A 276 13.61 4.53 1.84
CA MET A 276 13.87 4.86 3.24
C MET A 276 12.97 4.07 4.20
N THR A 277 11.66 4.03 3.95
CA THR A 277 10.71 3.26 4.76
C THR A 277 11.00 1.76 4.73
N LYS A 278 11.36 1.22 3.54
CA LYS A 278 11.71 -0.20 3.40
C LYS A 278 12.93 -0.58 4.22
N VAL A 279 13.99 0.24 4.15
CA VAL A 279 15.22 0.00 4.92
C VAL A 279 14.97 0.16 6.41
N LEU A 280 14.29 1.21 6.87
CA LEU A 280 13.94 1.42 8.28
C LEU A 280 13.12 0.25 8.85
N ARG A 281 12.13 -0.24 8.10
CA ARG A 281 11.32 -1.40 8.51
C ARG A 281 12.17 -2.66 8.71
N ASN A 282 13.14 -2.90 7.84
CA ASN A 282 14.00 -4.07 7.95
C ASN A 282 15.08 -3.86 9.03
N ALA A 283 15.66 -2.68 9.13
CA ALA A 283 16.58 -2.33 10.21
C ALA A 283 15.94 -2.50 11.59
N THR A 284 14.64 -2.15 11.76
CA THR A 284 13.91 -2.41 13.00
C THR A 284 13.81 -3.90 13.35
N LYS A 285 13.70 -4.79 12.34
CA LYS A 285 13.70 -6.23 12.58
C LYS A 285 15.09 -6.72 13.03
N ILE A 286 16.13 -6.23 12.33
CA ILE A 286 17.53 -6.59 12.61
C ILE A 286 17.92 -6.11 14.01
N SER A 287 17.61 -4.87 14.36
CA SER A 287 17.83 -4.28 15.68
C SER A 287 17.24 -5.16 16.81
N ARG A 288 16.00 -5.64 16.62
CA ARG A 288 15.34 -6.54 17.58
C ARG A 288 16.03 -7.91 17.70
N VAL A 289 16.53 -8.46 16.58
CA VAL A 289 17.28 -9.73 16.60
C VAL A 289 18.60 -9.57 17.36
N HIS A 290 19.24 -8.41 17.22
CA HIS A 290 20.49 -8.09 17.93
C HIS A 290 20.27 -7.57 19.34
N ASN A 291 19.00 -7.44 19.81
CA ASN A 291 18.63 -6.87 21.10
C ASN A 291 19.11 -5.42 21.30
N HIS A 292 19.19 -4.63 20.23
CA HIS A 292 19.45 -3.21 20.33
C HIS A 292 18.20 -2.48 20.85
N GLU A 293 18.37 -1.51 21.75
CA GLU A 293 17.26 -0.69 22.26
C GLU A 293 16.63 0.21 21.19
N ALA A 294 17.45 0.65 20.25
CA ALA A 294 17.06 1.49 19.11
C ALA A 294 17.77 1.01 17.83
N ILE A 295 17.32 1.52 16.69
CA ILE A 295 17.99 1.26 15.41
C ILE A 295 19.38 1.92 15.42
N GLU A 296 20.41 1.15 15.05
CA GLU A 296 21.76 1.63 14.85
C GLU A 296 22.12 1.73 13.36
N VAL A 297 23.24 2.40 13.04
CA VAL A 297 23.71 2.55 11.65
C VAL A 297 24.04 1.19 11.04
N GLU A 298 24.56 0.29 11.84
CA GLU A 298 24.89 -1.09 11.46
C GLU A 298 23.64 -1.87 11.02
N ASP A 299 22.50 -1.67 11.71
CA ASP A 299 21.22 -2.27 11.32
C ASP A 299 20.73 -1.73 9.97
N LEU A 300 20.93 -0.42 9.71
CA LEU A 300 20.63 0.18 8.41
C LEU A 300 21.52 -0.37 7.30
N LYS A 301 22.81 -0.57 7.56
CA LYS A 301 23.75 -1.16 6.60
C LYS A 301 23.37 -2.61 6.27
N ALA A 302 23.07 -3.41 7.29
CA ALA A 302 22.61 -4.78 7.11
C ALA A 302 21.30 -4.84 6.32
N ALA A 303 20.32 -4.02 6.68
CA ALA A 303 19.04 -3.93 5.97
C ALA A 303 19.21 -3.46 4.52
N TRP A 304 20.17 -2.57 4.25
CA TRP A 304 20.50 -2.13 2.90
C TRP A 304 21.08 -3.27 2.08
N ALA A 305 22.07 -3.98 2.62
CA ALA A 305 22.73 -5.08 1.93
C ALA A 305 21.77 -6.20 1.54
N GLU A 306 20.76 -6.49 2.38
CA GLU A 306 19.76 -7.53 2.09
C GLU A 306 18.72 -7.12 1.02
N HIS A 307 18.39 -5.84 0.90
CA HIS A 307 17.19 -5.41 0.20
C HIS A 307 17.39 -4.38 -0.89
N MET A 308 18.58 -3.81 -1.00
CA MET A 308 18.89 -2.76 -1.96
C MET A 308 20.08 -3.14 -2.81
N THR A 309 20.17 -2.55 -4.00
CA THR A 309 21.31 -2.73 -4.90
C THR A 309 22.31 -1.58 -4.72
N GLY A 310 23.60 -1.90 -4.86
CA GLY A 310 24.69 -0.94 -4.76
C GLY A 310 25.19 -0.70 -3.33
N GLU A 311 26.21 0.13 -3.23
CA GLU A 311 26.86 0.44 -1.95
C GLU A 311 25.96 1.28 -1.03
N PHE A 312 26.10 1.02 0.28
CA PHE A 312 25.43 1.83 1.30
C PHE A 312 25.86 3.32 1.17
N PRO A 313 24.92 4.27 1.31
CA PRO A 313 25.25 5.69 1.18
C PRO A 313 26.33 6.14 2.17
N VAL A 314 27.35 6.83 1.68
CA VAL A 314 28.37 7.44 2.54
C VAL A 314 27.74 8.55 3.36
N ILE A 315 27.82 8.43 4.68
CA ILE A 315 27.38 9.47 5.61
C ILE A 315 28.42 10.58 5.59
N ARG A 316 28.09 11.71 4.96
CA ARG A 316 28.95 12.90 5.05
C ARG A 316 28.69 13.58 6.38
N VAL A 317 29.49 13.28 7.37
CA VAL A 317 29.58 14.11 8.58
C VAL A 317 30.11 15.46 8.12
N LYS A 318 29.33 16.54 8.26
CA LYS A 318 29.87 17.88 8.14
C LYS A 318 30.93 17.98 9.23
N ALA A 319 32.20 18.14 8.84
CA ALA A 319 33.21 18.59 9.78
C ALA A 319 32.69 19.89 10.43
N ALA A 320 32.71 19.90 11.75
CA ALA A 320 32.25 21.02 12.58
C ALA A 320 33.05 22.28 12.27
#